data_8735e947bebcfb02f14818229557368b
#
_entry.id   8735e947bebcfb02f14818229557368b
#
_cell.length_a   1.000
_cell.length_b   1.000
_cell.length_c   1.000
_cell.angle_alpha   90.00
_cell.angle_beta   90.00
_cell.angle_gamma   90.00
#
_symmetry.space_group_name_H-M   'P 1'
#
loop_
_entity.id
_entity.type
_entity.pdbx_description
1 polymer ?
#
loop_
_entity_poly.entity_id
_entity_poly.type
_entity_poly.pdbx_seq_one_letter_code
_entity_poly.pdbx_strand_id
1 'polypeptide(L)'
;ALDRVHVVSDDVGWCAERLGDLLRRYAGTVDYRPPTSTPQGDFRMVATSPRIIGTNSTFSYWGGYVSNVIHGPQSTVVMPAFHARHMDGGRAYQLDPAWEIVEDIPGGWDG
;
A
#
# COMPACT_ATOMS: atom_id res chain seq x y z
N ALA A 1 -7.31 -8.57 -15.22
CA ALA A 1 -6.37 -9.15 -14.26
C ALA A 1 -5.04 -8.42 -14.29
N LEU A 2 -4.34 -8.38 -13.17
CA LEU A 2 -3.01 -7.79 -13.06
C LEU A 2 -1.96 -8.80 -13.51
N ASP A 3 -0.92 -8.33 -14.21
CA ASP A 3 0.18 -9.21 -14.58
C ASP A 3 1.04 -9.57 -13.37
N ARG A 4 1.35 -8.58 -12.55
CA ARG A 4 2.25 -8.77 -11.43
C ARG A 4 1.85 -7.90 -10.24
N VAL A 5 1.94 -8.48 -9.05
CA VAL A 5 1.85 -7.77 -7.77
C VAL A 5 3.17 -7.91 -7.05
N HIS A 6 3.70 -6.81 -6.54
CA HIS A 6 4.92 -6.80 -5.75
C HIS A 6 4.58 -6.44 -4.29
N VAL A 7 4.90 -7.33 -3.38
CA VAL A 7 4.59 -7.15 -1.95
C VAL A 7 5.82 -6.61 -1.23
N VAL A 8 5.66 -5.42 -0.65
CA VAL A 8 6.69 -4.78 0.18
C VAL A 8 6.23 -4.79 1.63
N SER A 9 6.93 -5.49 2.48
CA SER A 9 6.61 -5.64 3.90
C SER A 9 7.87 -6.00 4.67
N ASP A 10 7.91 -5.67 5.94
CA ASP A 10 8.94 -6.16 6.86
C ASP A 10 8.67 -7.61 7.32
N ASP A 11 7.48 -8.15 7.02
CA ASP A 11 7.11 -9.53 7.30
C ASP A 11 6.49 -10.19 6.07
N VAL A 12 7.32 -10.49 5.09
CA VAL A 12 6.87 -11.12 3.85
C VAL A 12 6.37 -12.55 4.06
N GLY A 13 6.86 -13.24 5.08
CA GLY A 13 6.37 -14.58 5.43
C GLY A 13 4.89 -14.53 5.82
N TRP A 14 4.52 -13.58 6.66
CA TRP A 14 3.13 -13.35 7.03
C TRP A 14 2.27 -13.02 5.81
N CYS A 15 2.77 -12.15 4.95
CA CYS A 15 2.07 -11.75 3.73
C CYS A 15 1.83 -12.95 2.81
N ALA A 16 2.85 -13.78 2.60
CA ALA A 16 2.73 -14.97 1.76
C ALA A 16 1.71 -15.96 2.31
N GLU A 17 1.74 -16.18 3.63
CA GLU A 17 0.83 -17.11 4.30
C GLU A 17 -0.61 -16.61 4.28
N ARG A 18 -0.83 -15.34 4.58
CA ARG A 18 -2.17 -14.76 4.78
C ARG A 18 -2.80 -14.22 3.52
N LEU A 19 -2.01 -13.69 2.60
CA LEU A 19 -2.50 -12.99 1.42
C LEU A 19 -2.16 -13.70 0.11
N GLY A 20 -1.26 -14.69 0.13
CA GLY A 20 -0.76 -15.31 -1.08
C GLY A 20 -1.85 -15.87 -1.98
N ASP A 21 -2.80 -16.62 -1.42
CA ASP A 21 -3.89 -17.19 -2.21
C ASP A 21 -4.80 -16.12 -2.80
N LEU A 22 -5.10 -15.10 -2.03
CA LEU A 22 -5.91 -13.97 -2.50
C LEU A 22 -5.23 -13.25 -3.66
N LEU A 23 -3.94 -12.94 -3.50
CA LEU A 23 -3.20 -12.21 -4.52
C LEU A 23 -3.08 -13.01 -5.81
N ARG A 24 -2.88 -14.33 -5.73
CA ARG A 24 -2.80 -15.20 -6.91
C ARG A 24 -4.11 -15.28 -7.70
N ARG A 25 -5.24 -14.95 -7.08
CA ARG A 25 -6.52 -14.88 -7.81
C ARG A 25 -6.59 -13.68 -8.75
N TYR A 26 -5.86 -12.62 -8.46
CA TYR A 26 -5.95 -11.34 -9.19
C TYR A 26 -4.70 -11.00 -10.00
N ALA A 27 -3.59 -11.70 -9.77
CA ALA A 27 -2.33 -11.43 -10.44
C ALA A 27 -1.70 -12.71 -10.99
N GLY A 28 -1.12 -12.62 -12.16
CA GLY A 28 -0.40 -13.75 -12.77
C GLY A 28 0.87 -14.11 -12.02
N THR A 29 1.54 -13.12 -11.45
CA THR A 29 2.77 -13.31 -10.67
C THR A 29 2.69 -12.49 -9.38
N VAL A 30 3.12 -13.08 -8.28
CA VAL A 30 3.24 -12.38 -6.99
C VAL A 30 4.69 -12.45 -6.56
N ASP A 31 5.35 -11.29 -6.48
CA ASP A 31 6.71 -11.17 -5.99
C ASP A 31 6.72 -10.58 -4.60
N TYR A 32 7.64 -11.05 -3.77
CA TYR A 32 7.82 -10.56 -2.42
C TYR A 32 9.15 -9.84 -2.29
N ARG A 33 9.18 -8.84 -1.41
CA ARG A 33 10.41 -8.11 -1.08
C ARG A 33 11.53 -9.10 -0.77
N PRO A 34 12.71 -9.01 -1.45
CA PRO A 34 13.83 -9.89 -1.15
C PRO A 34 14.46 -9.53 0.20
N PRO A 35 15.05 -10.52 0.91
CA PRO A 35 15.69 -10.26 2.22
C PRO A 35 16.83 -9.24 2.14
N THR A 36 17.41 -9.07 0.96
CA THR A 36 18.52 -8.14 0.72
C THR A 36 18.06 -6.71 0.45
N SER A 37 16.75 -6.46 0.38
CA SER A 37 16.24 -5.13 0.11
C SER A 37 16.53 -4.17 1.26
N THR A 38 16.74 -2.90 0.92
CA THR A 38 16.96 -1.82 1.87
C THR A 38 15.71 -0.97 2.00
N PRO A 39 15.58 -0.15 3.09
CA PRO A 39 14.47 0.80 3.19
C PRO A 39 14.37 1.74 1.99
N GLN A 40 15.49 2.19 1.44
CA GLN A 40 15.53 3.02 0.24
C GLN A 40 15.04 2.26 -0.98
N GLY A 41 15.46 1.01 -1.14
CA GLY A 41 14.98 0.14 -2.22
C GLY A 41 13.50 -0.14 -2.13
N ASP A 42 12.99 -0.37 -0.93
CA ASP A 42 11.55 -0.56 -0.68
C ASP A 42 10.76 0.69 -1.06
N PHE A 43 11.22 1.86 -0.63
CA PHE A 43 10.56 3.12 -0.96
C PHE A 43 10.55 3.36 -2.46
N ARG A 44 11.67 3.11 -3.11
CA ARG A 44 11.78 3.25 -4.57
C ARG A 44 10.81 2.34 -5.29
N MET A 45 10.68 1.09 -4.85
CA MET A 45 9.74 0.14 -5.43
C MET A 45 8.30 0.66 -5.34
N VAL A 46 7.89 1.13 -4.17
CA VAL A 46 6.55 1.67 -3.97
C VAL A 46 6.36 2.95 -4.78
N ALA A 47 7.27 3.91 -4.65
CA ALA A 47 7.16 5.23 -5.27
C ALA A 47 7.17 5.18 -6.79
N THR A 48 7.86 4.23 -7.40
CA THR A 48 7.92 4.07 -8.86
C THR A 48 6.80 3.20 -9.42
N SER A 49 5.96 2.62 -8.58
CA SER A 49 4.82 1.82 -9.02
C SER A 49 3.64 2.72 -9.39
N PRO A 50 2.99 2.51 -10.55
CA PRO A 50 1.84 3.32 -10.94
C PRO A 50 0.58 2.98 -10.16
N ARG A 51 0.49 1.78 -9.61
CA ARG A 51 -0.66 1.32 -8.82
C ARG A 51 -0.19 0.88 -7.44
N ILE A 52 -0.73 1.49 -6.41
CA ILE A 52 -0.32 1.26 -5.03
C ILE A 52 -1.55 0.96 -4.18
N ILE A 53 -1.48 -0.10 -3.38
CA ILE A 53 -2.36 -0.32 -2.25
C ILE A 53 -1.47 -0.16 -1.02
N GLY A 54 -1.70 0.90 -0.27
CA GLY A 54 -0.87 1.24 0.86
C GLY A 54 -1.51 0.94 2.20
N THR A 55 -0.72 1.08 3.23
CA THR A 55 -1.15 0.99 4.62
C THR A 55 -1.19 2.38 5.25
N ASN A 56 -1.54 2.46 6.51
CA ASN A 56 -1.62 3.72 7.26
C ASN A 56 -0.25 4.24 7.72
N SER A 57 0.80 4.00 6.95
CA SER A 57 2.16 4.42 7.29
C SER A 57 2.58 5.69 6.53
N THR A 58 3.47 6.46 7.13
CA THR A 58 4.09 7.62 6.48
C THR A 58 4.85 7.19 5.22
N PHE A 59 5.46 6.02 5.25
CA PHE A 59 6.15 5.41 4.13
C PHE A 59 5.21 5.25 2.92
N SER A 60 4.03 4.63 3.13
CA SER A 60 3.03 4.43 2.08
C SER A 60 2.49 5.76 1.56
N TYR A 61 2.21 6.69 2.46
CA TYR A 61 1.72 8.03 2.14
C TYR A 61 2.67 8.75 1.17
N TRP A 62 3.96 8.84 1.51
CA TRP A 62 4.93 9.52 0.65
C TRP A 62 5.19 8.75 -0.64
N GLY A 63 5.18 7.42 -0.60
CA GLY A 63 5.25 6.59 -1.80
C GLY A 63 4.13 6.92 -2.77
N GLY A 64 2.90 7.08 -2.28
CA GLY A 64 1.74 7.46 -3.08
C GLY A 64 1.91 8.82 -3.74
N TYR A 65 2.36 9.83 -3.00
CA TYR A 65 2.58 11.17 -3.55
C TYR A 65 3.68 11.19 -4.61
N VAL A 66 4.79 10.50 -4.37
CA VAL A 66 5.87 10.41 -5.37
C VAL A 66 5.39 9.68 -6.62
N SER A 67 4.62 8.60 -6.47
CA SER A 67 4.00 7.91 -7.60
C SER A 67 3.12 8.84 -8.43
N ASN A 68 2.33 9.69 -7.77
CA ASN A 68 1.50 10.68 -8.47
C ASN A 68 2.36 11.65 -9.30
N VAL A 69 3.49 12.08 -8.77
CA VAL A 69 4.41 12.96 -9.50
C VAL A 69 5.02 12.26 -10.71
N ILE A 70 5.44 11.00 -10.54
CA ILE A 70 6.11 10.25 -11.61
C ILE A 70 5.13 9.84 -12.71
N HIS A 71 3.97 9.34 -12.36
CA HIS A 71 3.04 8.72 -13.31
C HIS A 71 1.84 9.59 -13.69
N GLY A 72 1.60 10.67 -12.95
CA GLY A 72 0.49 11.59 -13.24
C GLY A 72 -0.87 10.87 -13.28
N PRO A 73 -1.66 11.07 -14.36
CA PRO A 73 -3.00 10.47 -14.45
C PRO A 73 -3.03 8.95 -14.43
N GLN A 74 -1.91 8.29 -14.69
CA GLN A 74 -1.80 6.83 -14.67
C GLN A 74 -1.57 6.28 -13.26
N SER A 75 -1.27 7.14 -12.29
CA SER A 75 -1.09 6.74 -10.91
C SER A 75 -2.43 6.45 -10.25
N THR A 76 -2.54 5.31 -9.60
CA THR A 76 -3.71 4.93 -8.79
C THR A 76 -3.24 4.54 -7.41
N VAL A 77 -3.76 5.21 -6.39
CA VAL A 77 -3.39 4.96 -5.00
C VAL A 77 -4.64 4.64 -4.20
N VAL A 78 -4.59 3.51 -3.50
CA VAL A 78 -5.65 3.05 -2.60
C VAL A 78 -5.09 3.04 -1.18
N MET A 79 -5.73 3.75 -0.27
CA MET A 79 -5.28 3.90 1.11
C MET A 79 -6.42 3.71 2.10
N PRO A 80 -6.14 3.21 3.32
CA PRO A 80 -7.16 3.21 4.38
C PRO A 80 -7.42 4.62 4.90
N ALA A 81 -8.65 4.87 5.32
CA ALA A 81 -9.06 6.18 5.80
C ALA A 81 -8.54 6.52 7.20
N PHE A 82 -8.06 5.54 7.95
CA PHE A 82 -7.55 5.78 9.30
C PHE A 82 -6.02 5.90 9.29
N HIS A 83 -5.51 6.70 10.22
CA HIS A 83 -4.07 6.84 10.43
C HIS A 83 -3.65 6.25 11.78
N ALA A 84 -4.16 6.82 12.86
CA ALA A 84 -3.89 6.31 14.20
C ALA A 84 -5.19 6.39 14.99
N ARG A 85 -5.56 5.29 15.64
CA ARG A 85 -6.87 5.17 16.32
C ARG A 85 -7.11 6.21 17.41
N HIS A 86 -6.04 6.75 17.98
CA HIS A 86 -6.11 7.68 19.10
C HIS A 86 -5.96 9.15 18.70
N MET A 87 -5.86 9.43 17.39
CA MET A 87 -5.64 10.78 16.89
C MET A 87 -6.77 11.16 15.93
N ASP A 88 -7.32 12.35 16.12
CA ASP A 88 -8.32 12.95 15.22
C ASP A 88 -9.48 12.01 14.87
N GLY A 89 -9.94 11.23 15.85
CA GLY A 89 -10.96 10.22 15.62
C GLY A 89 -10.50 9.07 14.76
N GLY A 90 -9.19 8.89 14.62
CA GLY A 90 -8.58 7.85 13.81
C GLY A 90 -8.38 8.22 12.34
N ARG A 91 -8.92 9.35 11.89
CA ARG A 91 -8.91 9.70 10.46
C ARG A 91 -7.56 10.20 9.98
N ALA A 92 -7.25 9.85 8.73
CA ALA A 92 -6.04 10.27 8.03
C ALA A 92 -6.37 11.49 7.17
N TYR A 93 -6.18 12.69 7.71
CA TYR A 93 -6.50 13.93 7.00
C TYR A 93 -5.47 14.32 5.94
N GLN A 94 -4.28 13.75 5.98
CA GLN A 94 -3.19 14.06 5.07
C GLN A 94 -3.34 13.40 3.69
N LEU A 95 -4.29 12.50 3.51
CA LEU A 95 -4.45 11.78 2.26
C LEU A 95 -4.99 12.69 1.16
N ASP A 96 -4.49 12.49 -0.06
CA ASP A 96 -5.02 13.20 -1.22
C ASP A 96 -6.46 12.76 -1.48
N PRO A 97 -7.42 13.69 -1.56
CA PRO A 97 -8.81 13.34 -1.81
C PRO A 97 -9.06 12.71 -3.19
N ALA A 98 -8.11 12.83 -4.12
CA ALA A 98 -8.18 12.15 -5.42
C ALA A 98 -7.83 10.67 -5.34
N TRP A 99 -7.23 10.22 -4.23
CA TRP A 99 -6.95 8.82 -4.02
C TRP A 99 -8.22 8.05 -3.68
N GLU A 100 -8.21 6.75 -3.95
CA GLU A 100 -9.28 5.87 -3.49
C GLU A 100 -9.09 5.56 -2.01
N ILE A 101 -10.01 6.05 -1.20
CA ILE A 101 -9.94 5.92 0.27
C ILE A 101 -10.92 4.86 0.72
N VAL A 102 -10.41 3.82 1.37
CA VAL A 102 -11.22 2.73 1.89
C VAL A 102 -11.58 3.04 3.34
N GLU A 103 -12.86 3.27 3.59
CA GLU A 103 -13.37 3.65 4.92
C GLU A 103 -13.89 2.46 5.71
N ASP A 104 -14.54 1.52 5.04
CA ASP A 104 -15.17 0.38 5.71
C ASP A 104 -14.21 -0.81 5.78
N ILE A 105 -13.34 -0.76 6.77
CA ILE A 105 -12.36 -1.82 7.01
C ILE A 105 -12.74 -2.55 8.32
N PRO A 106 -13.19 -3.81 8.24
CA PRO A 106 -13.56 -4.57 9.44
C PRO A 106 -12.38 -4.63 10.43
N GLY A 107 -12.62 -4.22 11.67
CA GLY A 107 -11.60 -4.16 12.71
C GLY A 107 -10.61 -3.00 12.57
N GLY A 108 -10.67 -2.22 11.51
CA GLY A 108 -9.73 -1.12 11.28
C GLY A 108 -9.88 0.02 12.29
N TRP A 109 -11.10 0.25 12.78
CA TRP A 109 -11.42 1.31 13.72
C TRP A 109 -11.51 0.82 15.17
N ASP A 110 -11.49 -0.47 15.40
CA ASP A 110 -11.60 -1.06 16.73
C ASP A 110 -10.24 -0.99 17.43
N GLY A 111 -10.26 -0.54 18.61
CA GLY A 111 -9.11 -0.21 19.44
C GLY A 111 -8.09 -1.27 19.73
#